data_07b725e828d68f01d4c0614e228f836b
#
_entry.id   07b725e828d68f01d4c0614e228f836b
#
_cell.length_a   1.000
_cell.length_b   1.000
_cell.length_c   1.000
_cell.angle_alpha   90.00
_cell.angle_beta   90.00
_cell.angle_gamma   90.00
#
_symmetry.space_group_name_H-M   'P 1'
#
loop_
_entity.id
_entity.type
_entity.pdbx_description
1 polymer ?
#
loop_
_entity_poly.entity_id
_entity_poly.type
_entity_poly.pdbx_seq_one_letter_code
_entity_poly.pdbx_strand_id
1 'polypeptide(L)'
;MFAKPVRGRTTADAEGDVVVLLIGMRINHFWAVHQWLPVMMAMPRMLRELARDRGRGLLGYVLLTASPRTYYVVQYWESKEKLYAYAASPDMFHHRVWALINRREREGKVRGHVGLWHEAYVVPEGSYESIYADMPAFGLAAAHGQVPVERRGRAA
;
A
#
# COMPACT_ATOMS: atom_id res chain seq x y z
N MET A 1 9.28 0.46 18.04
CA MET A 1 9.87 -0.85 18.39
C MET A 1 10.18 -1.54 17.07
N PHE A 2 11.44 -1.79 16.76
CA PHE A 2 11.79 -2.47 15.53
C PHE A 2 11.45 -3.95 15.68
N ALA A 3 10.71 -4.51 14.71
CA ALA A 3 10.38 -5.93 14.71
C ALA A 3 11.69 -6.75 14.59
N LYS A 4 11.82 -7.81 15.41
CA LYS A 4 13.00 -8.67 15.36
C LYS A 4 12.95 -9.57 14.12
N PRO A 5 14.07 -9.81 13.41
CA PRO A 5 14.14 -10.77 12.33
C PRO A 5 13.78 -12.18 12.82
N VAL A 6 13.00 -12.90 12.04
CA VAL A 6 12.75 -14.33 12.21
C VAL A 6 13.86 -15.07 11.44
N ARG A 7 14.62 -15.91 12.14
CA ARG A 7 15.72 -16.65 11.53
C ARG A 7 15.22 -17.76 10.60
N GLY A 8 15.94 -17.96 9.52
CA GLY A 8 15.65 -19.00 8.54
C GLY A 8 14.71 -18.53 7.43
N ARG A 9 14.19 -19.48 6.65
CA ARG A 9 13.26 -19.21 5.56
C ARG A 9 11.82 -19.29 6.05
N THR A 10 11.06 -18.25 5.75
CA THR A 10 9.65 -18.14 6.09
C THR A 10 8.85 -17.68 4.87
N THR A 11 7.54 -17.83 4.92
CA THR A 11 6.58 -17.38 3.92
C THR A 11 5.43 -16.63 4.60
N ALA A 12 4.61 -15.92 3.83
CA ALA A 12 3.36 -15.38 4.33
C ALA A 12 2.33 -16.50 4.54
N ASP A 13 1.58 -16.40 5.63
CA ASP A 13 0.44 -17.27 5.96
C ASP A 13 -0.84 -16.71 5.34
N ALA A 14 -0.81 -16.54 4.01
CA ALA A 14 -1.94 -16.00 3.27
C ALA A 14 -2.78 -17.14 2.69
N GLU A 15 -4.08 -17.09 2.93
CA GLU A 15 -5.08 -18.00 2.41
C GLU A 15 -6.04 -17.23 1.48
N GLY A 16 -6.54 -17.90 0.44
CA GLY A 16 -7.45 -17.30 -0.53
C GLY A 16 -6.77 -16.29 -1.45
N ASP A 17 -7.59 -15.41 -2.03
CA ASP A 17 -7.13 -14.37 -2.95
C ASP A 17 -6.39 -13.25 -2.20
N VAL A 18 -5.32 -12.73 -2.80
CA VAL A 18 -4.59 -11.59 -2.26
C VAL A 18 -4.94 -10.33 -3.04
N VAL A 19 -5.42 -9.32 -2.34
CA VAL A 19 -5.77 -8.02 -2.94
C VAL A 19 -4.69 -7.00 -2.59
N VAL A 20 -4.04 -6.47 -3.63
CA VAL A 20 -2.93 -5.51 -3.50
C VAL A 20 -3.30 -4.20 -4.20
N LEU A 21 -3.13 -3.09 -3.50
CA LEU A 21 -3.19 -1.76 -4.08
C LEU A 21 -1.81 -1.11 -3.98
N LEU A 22 -1.28 -0.73 -5.14
CA LEU A 22 -0.14 0.18 -5.23
C LEU A 22 -0.68 1.58 -5.49
N ILE A 23 -0.27 2.54 -4.68
CA ILE A 23 -0.65 3.94 -4.87
C ILE A 23 0.54 4.83 -4.60
N GLY A 24 0.82 5.76 -5.49
CA GLY A 24 2.01 6.56 -5.37
C GLY A 24 1.90 7.95 -5.97
N MET A 25 2.96 8.70 -5.72
CA MET A 25 3.15 10.03 -6.26
C MET A 25 4.56 10.20 -6.82
N ARG A 26 4.68 11.11 -7.78
CA ARG A 26 5.96 11.58 -8.30
C ARG A 26 6.05 13.10 -8.22
N ILE A 27 7.17 13.59 -7.70
CA ILE A 27 7.51 15.01 -7.72
C ILE A 27 8.14 15.33 -9.09
N ASN A 28 7.39 15.99 -9.96
CA ASN A 28 7.89 16.39 -11.27
C ASN A 28 8.77 17.64 -11.19
N HIS A 29 8.41 18.60 -10.31
CA HIS A 29 9.15 19.83 -10.10
C HIS A 29 9.39 20.09 -8.61
N PHE A 30 10.63 19.94 -8.14
CA PHE A 30 11.00 20.12 -6.73
C PHE A 30 10.72 21.54 -6.19
N TRP A 31 10.88 22.53 -7.03
CA TRP A 31 10.62 23.92 -6.65
C TRP A 31 9.16 24.20 -6.28
N ALA A 32 8.23 23.39 -6.77
CA ALA A 32 6.80 23.52 -6.49
C ALA A 32 6.39 22.88 -5.15
N VAL A 33 7.10 23.18 -4.06
CA VAL A 33 6.92 22.61 -2.74
C VAL A 33 5.47 22.71 -2.26
N HIS A 34 4.84 23.84 -2.44
CA HIS A 34 3.45 24.11 -2.06
C HIS A 34 2.42 23.23 -2.79
N GLN A 35 2.83 22.54 -3.87
CA GLN A 35 2.00 21.61 -4.63
C GLN A 35 2.20 20.16 -4.17
N TRP A 36 3.44 19.69 -4.04
CA TRP A 36 3.71 18.29 -3.75
C TRP A 36 3.70 17.97 -2.25
N LEU A 37 4.10 18.90 -1.38
CA LEU A 37 4.19 18.63 0.06
C LEU A 37 2.83 18.27 0.69
N PRO A 38 1.72 18.96 0.39
CA PRO A 38 0.39 18.57 0.89
C PRO A 38 -0.03 17.16 0.45
N VAL A 39 0.29 16.76 -0.78
CA VAL A 39 0.01 15.43 -1.32
C VAL A 39 0.82 14.37 -0.57
N MET A 40 2.12 14.61 -0.40
CA MET A 40 3.00 13.71 0.34
C MET A 40 2.55 13.52 1.79
N MET A 41 2.12 14.59 2.46
CA MET A 41 1.64 14.53 3.86
C MET A 41 0.22 13.95 3.99
N ALA A 42 -0.54 13.84 2.90
CA ALA A 42 -1.87 13.24 2.93
C ALA A 42 -1.81 11.73 3.15
N MET A 43 -0.87 11.02 2.53
CA MET A 43 -0.77 9.57 2.59
C MET A 43 -0.61 9.02 4.03
N PRO A 44 0.33 9.50 4.86
CA PRO A 44 0.43 9.04 6.25
C PRO A 44 -0.83 9.29 7.08
N ARG A 45 -1.59 10.36 6.78
CA ARG A 45 -2.86 10.66 7.45
C ARG A 45 -3.93 9.66 7.05
N MET A 46 -4.06 9.36 5.76
CA MET A 46 -5.01 8.35 5.25
C MET A 46 -4.71 6.96 5.83
N LEU A 47 -3.44 6.57 5.87
CA LEU A 47 -3.03 5.28 6.46
C LEU A 47 -3.34 5.20 7.96
N ARG A 48 -3.14 6.28 8.71
CA ARG A 48 -3.50 6.32 10.14
C ARG A 48 -5.01 6.23 10.34
N GLU A 49 -5.81 6.87 9.48
CA GLU A 49 -7.27 6.79 9.52
C GLU A 49 -7.72 5.34 9.28
N LEU A 50 -7.21 4.69 8.24
CA LEU A 50 -7.48 3.28 7.94
C LEU A 50 -7.02 2.32 9.03
N ALA A 51 -5.85 2.53 9.60
CA ALA A 51 -5.30 1.67 10.64
C ALA A 51 -6.09 1.73 11.97
N ARG A 52 -6.90 2.79 12.19
CA ARG A 52 -7.76 2.92 13.36
C ARG A 52 -9.04 2.10 13.26
N ASP A 53 -9.50 1.81 12.05
CA ASP A 53 -10.72 1.06 11.78
C ASP A 53 -10.40 -0.20 10.96
N ARG A 54 -10.07 -1.28 11.68
CA ARG A 54 -9.76 -2.57 11.07
C ARG A 54 -10.93 -3.17 10.28
N GLY A 55 -12.17 -2.79 10.59
CA GLY A 55 -13.36 -3.25 9.87
C GLY A 55 -13.38 -2.82 8.41
N ARG A 56 -12.59 -1.84 8.01
CA ARG A 56 -12.47 -1.36 6.62
C ARG A 56 -11.65 -2.27 5.72
N GLY A 57 -10.96 -3.27 6.28
CA GLY A 57 -10.30 -4.33 5.51
C GLY A 57 -8.87 -4.04 5.07
N LEU A 58 -8.22 -2.98 5.54
CA LEU A 58 -6.77 -2.83 5.35
C LEU A 58 -6.05 -3.79 6.31
N LEU A 59 -5.37 -4.80 5.77
CA LEU A 59 -4.60 -5.79 6.53
C LEU A 59 -3.20 -5.30 6.87
N GLY A 60 -2.57 -4.60 5.95
CA GLY A 60 -1.22 -4.09 6.13
C GLY A 60 -0.78 -3.15 5.01
N TYR A 61 0.32 -2.45 5.23
CA TYR A 61 0.90 -1.59 4.21
C TYR A 61 2.40 -1.41 4.40
N VAL A 62 3.08 -1.05 3.31
CA VAL A 62 4.50 -0.68 3.30
C VAL A 62 4.65 0.63 2.55
N LEU A 63 5.31 1.61 3.20
CA LEU A 63 5.72 2.86 2.56
C LEU A 63 7.08 2.67 1.92
N LEU A 64 7.20 3.00 0.65
CA LEU A 64 8.40 2.78 -0.15
C LEU A 64 8.83 4.05 -0.88
N THR A 65 10.14 4.15 -1.09
CA THR A 65 10.76 5.22 -1.88
C THR A 65 11.53 4.59 -3.03
N ALA A 66 11.05 4.78 -4.27
CA ALA A 66 11.72 4.28 -5.47
C ALA A 66 12.85 5.23 -5.94
N SER A 67 12.72 6.50 -5.64
CA SER A 67 13.73 7.53 -5.93
C SER A 67 13.45 8.78 -5.09
N PRO A 68 14.35 9.78 -5.05
CA PRO A 68 14.07 11.05 -4.37
C PRO A 68 12.82 11.78 -4.87
N ARG A 69 12.27 11.36 -6.02
CA ARG A 69 11.08 11.95 -6.64
C ARG A 69 9.84 11.08 -6.52
N THR A 70 9.98 9.77 -6.23
CA THR A 70 8.88 8.79 -6.36
C THR A 70 8.69 8.06 -5.06
N TYR A 71 7.51 8.22 -4.49
CA TYR A 71 7.07 7.64 -3.23
C TYR A 71 5.79 6.87 -3.47
N TYR A 72 5.66 5.69 -2.87
CA TYR A 72 4.45 4.89 -3.01
C TYR A 72 4.21 3.99 -1.81
N VAL A 73 3.00 3.49 -1.73
CA VAL A 73 2.54 2.55 -0.70
C VAL A 73 2.05 1.30 -1.40
N VAL A 74 2.49 0.16 -0.90
CA VAL A 74 1.88 -1.13 -1.18
C VAL A 74 0.92 -1.42 -0.04
N GLN A 75 -0.36 -1.65 -0.34
CA GLN A 75 -1.39 -1.95 0.62
C GLN A 75 -1.95 -3.35 0.35
N TYR A 76 -2.21 -4.10 1.41
CA TYR A 76 -2.83 -5.41 1.37
C TYR A 76 -4.23 -5.30 1.97
N TRP A 77 -5.23 -5.79 1.25
CA TRP A 77 -6.63 -5.65 1.58
C TRP A 77 -7.29 -7.01 1.75
N GLU A 78 -8.27 -7.08 2.64
CA GLU A 78 -9.03 -8.29 2.93
C GLU A 78 -9.85 -8.76 1.72
N SER A 79 -10.43 -7.81 0.96
CA SER A 79 -11.14 -8.11 -0.28
C SER A 79 -11.18 -6.89 -1.22
N LYS A 80 -11.46 -7.17 -2.49
CA LYS A 80 -11.69 -6.15 -3.51
C LYS A 80 -12.88 -5.25 -3.16
N GLU A 81 -13.94 -5.85 -2.62
CA GLU A 81 -15.16 -5.15 -2.22
C GLU A 81 -14.86 -4.13 -1.12
N LYS A 82 -14.06 -4.50 -0.10
CA LYS A 82 -13.66 -3.59 0.98
C LYS A 82 -12.78 -2.46 0.47
N LEU A 83 -11.85 -2.75 -0.45
CA LEU A 83 -11.04 -1.72 -1.11
C LEU A 83 -11.93 -0.71 -1.85
N TYR A 84 -12.88 -1.17 -2.66
CA TYR A 84 -13.77 -0.29 -3.41
C TYR A 84 -14.78 0.43 -2.52
N ALA A 85 -15.30 -0.21 -1.48
CA ALA A 85 -16.15 0.44 -0.49
C ALA A 85 -15.43 1.62 0.19
N TYR A 86 -14.16 1.42 0.56
CA TYR A 86 -13.31 2.51 1.06
C TYR A 86 -13.12 3.60 0.01
N ALA A 87 -12.77 3.24 -1.22
CA ALA A 87 -12.53 4.20 -2.29
C ALA A 87 -13.78 5.04 -2.63
N ALA A 88 -14.97 4.47 -2.45
CA ALA A 88 -16.26 5.16 -2.69
C ALA A 88 -16.76 5.97 -1.48
N SER A 89 -16.15 5.84 -0.30
CA SER A 89 -16.64 6.48 0.94
C SER A 89 -16.41 8.01 0.93
N PRO A 90 -17.46 8.84 0.88
CA PRO A 90 -17.33 10.30 0.70
C PRO A 90 -16.85 11.03 1.97
N ASP A 91 -17.04 10.43 3.13
CA ASP A 91 -16.70 10.95 4.47
C ASP A 91 -15.21 10.75 4.82
N MET A 92 -14.51 9.92 4.06
CA MET A 92 -13.11 9.60 4.30
C MET A 92 -12.15 10.68 3.80
N PHE A 93 -11.00 10.79 4.48
CA PHE A 93 -10.00 11.81 4.17
C PHE A 93 -9.48 11.72 2.73
N HIS A 94 -9.32 10.52 2.17
CA HIS A 94 -8.87 10.33 0.78
C HIS A 94 -9.81 10.99 -0.23
N HIS A 95 -11.13 10.92 -0.02
CA HIS A 95 -12.11 11.57 -0.90
C HIS A 95 -11.94 13.09 -0.91
N ARG A 96 -11.70 13.70 0.26
CA ARG A 96 -11.42 15.14 0.39
C ARG A 96 -10.12 15.52 -0.32
N VAL A 97 -9.09 14.69 -0.22
CA VAL A 97 -7.81 14.90 -0.91
C VAL A 97 -7.99 14.85 -2.42
N TRP A 98 -8.70 13.83 -2.94
CA TRP A 98 -8.99 13.71 -4.36
C TRP A 98 -9.85 14.86 -4.88
N ALA A 99 -10.87 15.27 -4.14
CA ALA A 99 -11.70 16.42 -4.48
C ALA A 99 -10.87 17.71 -4.58
N LEU A 100 -9.94 17.93 -3.63
CA LEU A 100 -9.02 19.06 -3.64
C LEU A 100 -8.05 19.00 -4.84
N ILE A 101 -7.47 17.85 -5.13
CA ILE A 101 -6.56 17.64 -6.26
C ILE A 101 -7.30 17.92 -7.57
N ASN A 102 -8.46 17.31 -7.78
CA ASN A 102 -9.29 17.50 -8.97
C ASN A 102 -9.74 18.96 -9.14
N ARG A 103 -10.07 19.64 -8.05
CA ARG A 103 -10.38 21.07 -8.09
C ARG A 103 -9.19 21.91 -8.53
N ARG A 104 -8.01 21.67 -7.91
CA ARG A 104 -6.77 22.39 -8.26
C ARG A 104 -6.31 22.10 -9.68
N GLU A 105 -6.53 20.89 -10.17
CA GLU A 105 -6.25 20.53 -11.56
C GLU A 105 -7.14 21.30 -12.54
N ARG A 106 -8.44 21.39 -12.27
CA ARG A 106 -9.38 22.23 -13.06
C ARG A 106 -8.98 23.70 -13.05
N GLU A 107 -8.44 24.20 -11.93
CA GLU A 107 -7.94 25.58 -11.79
C GLU A 107 -6.55 25.76 -12.42
N GLY A 108 -5.94 24.74 -13.02
CA GLY A 108 -4.62 24.78 -13.61
C GLY A 108 -3.46 24.91 -12.62
N LYS A 109 -3.74 24.81 -11.31
CA LYS A 109 -2.76 25.08 -10.24
C LYS A 109 -1.84 23.91 -9.88
N VAL A 110 -2.18 22.65 -10.29
CA VAL A 110 -1.38 21.44 -9.96
C VAL A 110 -0.81 20.79 -11.21
N ARG A 111 -1.22 21.23 -12.38
CA ARG A 111 -0.93 20.58 -13.65
C ARG A 111 0.56 20.41 -13.87
N GLY A 112 1.00 19.15 -13.95
CA GLY A 112 2.36 18.77 -14.28
C GLY A 112 3.38 18.87 -13.13
N HIS A 113 3.05 19.39 -11.93
CA HIS A 113 3.99 19.47 -10.81
C HIS A 113 4.07 18.19 -9.98
N VAL A 114 2.95 17.47 -9.90
CA VAL A 114 2.82 16.21 -9.17
C VAL A 114 2.15 15.19 -10.08
N GLY A 115 2.75 14.03 -10.24
CA GLY A 115 2.13 12.86 -10.84
C GLY A 115 1.51 11.98 -9.76
N LEU A 116 0.35 11.41 -10.03
CA LEU A 116 -0.33 10.44 -9.17
C LEU A 116 -0.66 9.20 -9.99
N TRP A 117 -0.58 8.05 -9.35
CA TRP A 117 -0.91 6.77 -9.97
C TRP A 117 -1.42 5.77 -8.96
N HIS A 118 -2.19 4.80 -9.41
CA HIS A 118 -2.53 3.62 -8.62
C HIS A 118 -2.74 2.42 -9.54
N GLU A 119 -2.52 1.25 -8.98
CA GLU A 119 -2.75 -0.06 -9.61
C GLU A 119 -3.35 -0.98 -8.57
N ALA A 120 -4.40 -1.71 -8.93
CA ALA A 120 -5.04 -2.67 -8.05
C ALA A 120 -5.00 -4.06 -8.67
N TYR A 121 -4.56 -5.03 -7.89
CA TYR A 121 -4.42 -6.42 -8.32
C TYR A 121 -5.23 -7.32 -7.40
N VAL A 122 -5.98 -8.24 -7.99
CA VAL A 122 -6.55 -9.39 -7.30
C VAL A 122 -5.79 -10.61 -7.81
N VAL A 123 -5.01 -11.21 -6.94
CA VAL A 123 -4.17 -12.36 -7.27
C VAL A 123 -4.84 -13.61 -6.71
N PRO A 124 -5.30 -14.54 -7.55
CA PRO A 124 -5.98 -15.75 -7.12
C PRO A 124 -5.11 -16.61 -6.21
N GLU A 125 -5.75 -17.37 -5.34
CA GLU A 125 -5.09 -18.37 -4.52
C GLU A 125 -4.23 -19.31 -5.37
N GLY A 126 -3.01 -19.61 -4.88
CA GLY A 126 -2.04 -20.43 -5.61
C GLY A 126 -1.28 -19.72 -6.74
N SER A 127 -1.62 -18.44 -7.06
CA SER A 127 -0.95 -17.63 -8.07
C SER A 127 0.05 -16.63 -7.48
N TYR A 128 0.35 -16.70 -6.20
CA TYR A 128 1.33 -15.87 -5.52
C TYR A 128 2.30 -16.72 -4.71
N GLU A 129 3.50 -16.20 -4.51
CA GLU A 129 4.55 -16.80 -3.69
C GLU A 129 5.24 -15.71 -2.88
N SER A 130 5.69 -16.05 -1.69
CA SER A 130 6.53 -15.18 -0.89
C SER A 130 7.59 -15.96 -0.14
N ILE A 131 8.82 -15.45 -0.13
CA ILE A 131 9.95 -16.03 0.62
C ILE A 131 10.65 -14.89 1.35
N TYR A 132 10.88 -15.08 2.64
CA TYR A 132 11.64 -14.21 3.50
C TYR A 132 12.79 -14.99 4.10
N ALA A 133 13.99 -14.44 4.11
CA ALA A 133 15.16 -15.05 4.72
C ALA A 133 15.74 -14.08 5.76
N ASP A 134 15.77 -14.48 7.02
CA ASP A 134 16.27 -13.69 8.15
C ASP A 134 15.65 -12.28 8.23
N MET A 135 14.38 -12.17 7.89
CA MET A 135 13.60 -10.93 7.87
C MET A 135 12.53 -10.89 8.97
N PRO A 136 12.19 -9.71 9.50
CA PRO A 136 10.93 -9.56 10.22
C PRO A 136 9.75 -9.70 9.25
N ALA A 137 8.54 -9.85 9.78
CA ALA A 137 7.33 -9.83 8.96
C ALA A 137 7.28 -8.51 8.16
N PHE A 138 7.20 -8.65 6.84
CA PHE A 138 7.22 -7.54 5.89
C PHE A 138 6.25 -7.80 4.74
N GLY A 139 5.66 -6.75 4.18
CA GLY A 139 4.78 -6.88 3.04
C GLY A 139 3.61 -7.83 3.30
N LEU A 140 3.46 -8.85 2.46
CA LEU A 140 2.39 -9.85 2.58
C LEU A 140 2.41 -10.58 3.92
N ALA A 141 3.61 -10.94 4.43
CA ALA A 141 3.73 -11.59 5.73
C ALA A 141 3.38 -10.67 6.90
N ALA A 142 3.52 -9.36 6.77
CA ALA A 142 3.05 -8.43 7.80
C ALA A 142 1.52 -8.28 7.81
N ALA A 143 0.87 -8.52 6.67
CA ALA A 143 -0.59 -8.47 6.52
C ALA A 143 -1.29 -9.75 6.97
N HIS A 144 -0.72 -10.92 6.68
CA HIS A 144 -1.37 -12.22 6.86
C HIS A 144 -0.73 -13.12 7.94
N GLY A 145 0.47 -12.78 8.40
CA GLY A 145 1.26 -13.62 9.28
C GLY A 145 2.50 -14.20 8.59
N GLN A 146 3.45 -14.68 9.39
CA GLN A 146 4.71 -15.25 8.91
C GLN A 146 4.91 -16.62 9.49
N VAL A 147 5.07 -17.65 8.63
CA VAL A 147 5.25 -19.03 9.01
C VAL A 147 6.52 -19.62 8.40
N PRO A 148 7.14 -20.65 9.02
CA PRO A 148 8.28 -21.36 8.42
C PRO A 148 7.91 -21.98 7.08
N VAL A 149 8.84 -21.92 6.12
CA VAL A 149 8.67 -22.67 4.86
C VAL A 149 8.87 -24.15 5.17
N GLU A 150 7.80 -24.94 5.09
CA GLU A 150 7.92 -26.38 5.11
C GLU A 150 8.74 -26.82 3.88
N ARG A 151 9.80 -27.61 4.11
CA ARG A 151 10.50 -28.27 3.02
C ARG A 151 9.51 -29.21 2.35
N ARG A 152 8.91 -28.78 1.23
CA ARG A 152 8.26 -29.73 0.33
C ARG A 152 9.31 -30.77 -0.02
N GLY A 153 9.11 -31.99 0.48
CA GLY A 153 10.01 -33.10 0.19
C GLY A 153 10.18 -33.16 -1.33
N ARG A 154 11.44 -33.18 -1.78
CA ARG A 154 11.73 -33.61 -3.15
C ARG A 154 11.09 -34.97 -3.28
N ALA A 155 9.99 -35.04 -4.02
CA ALA A 155 9.54 -36.34 -4.55
C ALA A 155 10.69 -36.86 -5.40
N ALA A 156 11.23 -38.01 -4.97
CA ALA A 156 12.26 -38.74 -5.65
C ALA A 156 11.74 -39.32 -6.97
#